data_bf854bcd703c7643c6df595f87de9d33
#
_entry.id   bf854bcd703c7643c6df595f87de9d33
#
_cell.length_a   1.000
_cell.length_b   1.000
_cell.length_c   1.000
_cell.angle_alpha   90.00
_cell.angle_beta   90.00
_cell.angle_gamma   90.00
#
_symmetry.space_group_name_H-M   'P 1'
#
loop_
_entity.id
_entity.type
_entity.pdbx_description
1 polymer ?
#
loop_
_entity_poly.entity_id
_entity_poly.type
_entity_poly.pdbx_seq_one_letter_code
_entity_poly.pdbx_strand_id
1 'polypeptide(L)'
;GLRYWKSQGSAALLGKVAAKVKTASTREIPYQKWIVRHLPSARELERQRREKFEFQPKISIVIPLYKTNEKYLRQLVDTIRNQTYPNWELCLSDGSGANSPIARILEALKASDERIKVVSHAEPLQISENTNAAIEIATGDYIAFADHDDELTPHALFECVKALNKNREIKVLYSDEDKMSMDGHKFFQPHFKPDYNP
;
A
#
# COMPACT_ATOMS: atom_id res chain seq x y z
N GLY A 1 -17.15 -16.41 42.14
CA GLY A 1 -17.33 -17.85 41.90
C GLY A 1 -18.30 -18.52 42.85
N LEU A 2 -17.97 -18.69 44.11
CA LEU A 2 -18.78 -19.41 45.15
C LEU A 2 -20.14 -18.77 45.42
N ARG A 3 -20.26 -17.45 45.48
CA ARG A 3 -21.54 -16.74 45.64
C ARG A 3 -22.49 -16.97 44.48
N TYR A 4 -21.97 -17.01 43.25
CA TYR A 4 -22.75 -17.23 42.03
C TYR A 4 -23.27 -18.69 41.94
N TRP A 5 -22.40 -19.65 42.32
CA TRP A 5 -22.79 -21.07 42.37
C TRP A 5 -23.97 -21.34 43.33
N LYS A 6 -23.96 -20.69 44.51
CA LYS A 6 -25.07 -20.81 45.48
C LYS A 6 -26.40 -20.20 44.98
N SER A 7 -26.37 -19.24 44.10
CA SER A 7 -27.60 -18.54 43.61
C SER A 7 -28.14 -19.08 42.29
N GLN A 8 -27.31 -19.62 41.41
CA GLN A 8 -27.66 -19.94 40.02
C GLN A 8 -27.39 -21.39 39.60
N GLY A 9 -26.81 -22.19 40.46
CA GLY A 9 -26.49 -23.61 40.23
C GLY A 9 -25.24 -23.86 39.40
N SER A 10 -24.79 -25.13 39.37
CA SER A 10 -23.54 -25.55 38.72
C SER A 10 -23.53 -25.37 37.19
N ALA A 11 -24.67 -25.57 36.51
CA ALA A 11 -24.77 -25.44 35.08
C ALA A 11 -24.51 -23.99 34.58
N ALA A 12 -25.04 -23.00 35.33
CA ALA A 12 -24.84 -21.58 35.04
C ALA A 12 -23.39 -21.14 35.31
N LEU A 13 -22.72 -21.74 36.30
CA LEU A 13 -21.29 -21.49 36.54
C LEU A 13 -20.44 -22.06 35.42
N LEU A 14 -20.72 -23.30 34.99
CA LEU A 14 -20.04 -23.94 33.85
C LEU A 14 -20.23 -23.14 32.54
N GLY A 15 -21.42 -22.65 32.29
CA GLY A 15 -21.70 -21.77 31.14
C GLY A 15 -20.86 -20.47 31.16
N LYS A 16 -20.76 -19.82 32.34
CA LYS A 16 -19.91 -18.62 32.50
C LYS A 16 -18.40 -18.93 32.37
N VAL A 17 -17.95 -20.05 32.86
CA VAL A 17 -16.56 -20.49 32.71
C VAL A 17 -16.28 -20.82 31.25
N ALA A 18 -17.17 -21.56 30.58
CA ALA A 18 -17.04 -21.86 29.16
C ALA A 18 -17.06 -20.57 28.29
N ALA A 19 -17.93 -19.59 28.58
CA ALA A 19 -17.97 -18.29 27.93
C ALA A 19 -16.67 -17.49 28.16
N LYS A 20 -16.14 -17.53 29.38
CA LYS A 20 -14.88 -16.85 29.73
C LYS A 20 -13.65 -17.53 29.11
N VAL A 21 -13.66 -18.84 28.94
CA VAL A 21 -12.64 -19.61 28.22
C VAL A 21 -12.73 -19.30 26.71
N LYS A 22 -13.96 -19.23 26.17
CA LYS A 22 -14.19 -18.89 24.77
C LYS A 22 -13.73 -17.45 24.45
N THR A 23 -14.00 -16.46 25.33
CA THR A 23 -13.49 -15.10 25.23
C THR A 23 -11.98 -14.98 25.49
N ALA A 24 -11.41 -15.86 26.29
CA ALA A 24 -9.96 -15.90 26.51
C ALA A 24 -9.19 -16.53 25.34
N SER A 25 -9.84 -17.42 24.55
CA SER A 25 -9.25 -18.00 23.35
C SER A 25 -9.29 -17.07 22.12
N THR A 26 -10.14 -16.03 22.13
CA THR A 26 -10.15 -14.92 21.17
C THR A 26 -9.46 -13.71 21.76
N ARG A 27 -8.20 -13.85 22.17
CA ARG A 27 -7.39 -12.68 22.48
C ARG A 27 -7.20 -11.89 21.20
N GLU A 28 -7.91 -10.77 21.05
CA GLU A 28 -7.64 -9.80 20.01
C GLU A 28 -6.17 -9.39 20.10
N ILE A 29 -5.42 -9.70 19.06
CA ILE A 29 -4.04 -9.24 18.95
C ILE A 29 -4.13 -7.78 18.50
N PRO A 30 -3.59 -6.79 19.24
CA PRO A 30 -3.55 -5.42 18.76
C PRO A 30 -2.93 -5.35 17.37
N TYR A 31 -3.57 -4.63 16.44
CA TYR A 31 -3.16 -4.58 15.04
C TYR A 31 -1.67 -4.26 14.87
N GLN A 32 -1.14 -3.30 15.63
CA GLN A 32 0.29 -2.97 15.62
C GLN A 32 1.20 -4.21 15.88
N LYS A 33 0.80 -5.11 16.76
CA LYS A 33 1.56 -6.36 17.03
C LYS A 33 1.37 -7.38 15.92
N TRP A 34 0.21 -7.38 15.29
CA TRP A 34 -0.10 -8.27 14.19
C TRP A 34 0.69 -7.88 12.95
N ILE A 35 0.64 -6.60 12.52
CA ILE A 35 1.30 -6.14 11.29
C ILE A 35 2.82 -6.35 11.33
N VAL A 36 3.48 -6.01 12.46
CA VAL A 36 4.93 -6.21 12.61
C VAL A 36 5.36 -7.67 12.42
N ARG A 37 4.49 -8.64 12.75
CA ARG A 37 4.76 -10.06 12.55
C ARG A 37 4.51 -10.55 11.13
N HIS A 38 3.72 -9.80 10.34
CA HIS A 38 3.34 -10.16 8.98
C HIS A 38 4.14 -9.40 7.91
N LEU A 39 4.81 -8.31 8.29
CA LEU A 39 5.75 -7.65 7.40
C LEU A 39 6.96 -8.55 7.16
N PRO A 40 7.48 -8.59 5.92
CA PRO A 40 8.66 -9.38 5.60
C PRO A 40 9.88 -8.87 6.36
N SER A 41 10.70 -9.81 6.84
CA SER A 41 11.98 -9.47 7.47
C SER A 41 12.98 -8.89 6.46
N ALA A 42 14.02 -8.20 6.93
CA ALA A 42 15.09 -7.69 6.06
C ALA A 42 15.72 -8.81 5.20
N ARG A 43 15.88 -10.02 5.76
CA ARG A 43 16.37 -11.19 5.03
C ARG A 43 15.41 -11.61 3.92
N GLU A 44 14.12 -11.56 4.16
CA GLU A 44 13.11 -11.89 3.17
C GLU A 44 13.06 -10.83 2.05
N LEU A 45 13.11 -9.53 2.38
CA LEU A 45 13.20 -8.47 1.38
C LEU A 45 14.44 -8.61 0.50
N GLU A 46 15.57 -8.99 1.08
CA GLU A 46 16.81 -9.25 0.31
C GLU A 46 16.69 -10.48 -0.58
N ARG A 47 15.99 -11.52 -0.15
CA ARG A 47 15.65 -12.68 -1.00
C ARG A 47 14.78 -12.26 -2.17
N GLN A 48 13.74 -11.44 -1.93
CA GLN A 48 12.84 -10.94 -2.96
C GLN A 48 13.58 -10.14 -4.04
N ARG A 49 14.55 -9.30 -3.67
CA ARG A 49 15.38 -8.54 -4.65
C ARG A 49 16.18 -9.43 -5.59
N ARG A 50 16.49 -10.64 -5.19
CA ARG A 50 17.25 -11.62 -5.98
C ARG A 50 16.37 -12.61 -6.74
N GLU A 51 15.10 -12.67 -6.43
CA GLU A 51 14.16 -13.59 -7.06
C GLU A 51 13.91 -13.19 -8.50
N LYS A 52 13.98 -14.17 -9.40
CA LYS A 52 13.69 -13.99 -10.82
C LYS A 52 12.37 -14.66 -11.15
N PHE A 53 11.40 -13.87 -11.52
CA PHE A 53 10.13 -14.37 -12.05
C PHE A 53 10.30 -14.77 -13.52
N GLU A 54 9.54 -15.77 -13.96
CA GLU A 54 9.43 -16.12 -15.37
C GLU A 54 8.79 -14.99 -16.18
N PHE A 55 7.72 -14.41 -15.62
CA PHE A 55 7.07 -13.22 -16.15
C PHE A 55 7.45 -12.00 -15.33
N GLN A 56 8.02 -11.05 -15.98
CA GLN A 56 8.53 -9.83 -15.35
C GLN A 56 7.87 -8.59 -15.98
N PRO A 57 6.55 -8.39 -15.76
CA PRO A 57 5.84 -7.26 -16.35
C PRO A 57 6.40 -5.95 -15.80
N LYS A 58 6.43 -4.93 -16.65
CA LYS A 58 6.71 -3.57 -16.22
C LYS A 58 5.45 -2.98 -15.59
N ILE A 59 5.57 -2.42 -14.38
CA ILE A 59 4.46 -1.81 -13.67
C ILE A 59 4.62 -0.28 -13.71
N SER A 60 3.64 0.41 -14.30
CA SER A 60 3.55 1.87 -14.27
C SER A 60 2.77 2.30 -13.03
N ILE A 61 3.45 2.95 -12.09
CA ILE A 61 2.81 3.55 -10.92
C ILE A 61 2.35 4.96 -11.31
N VAL A 62 1.04 5.17 -11.33
CA VAL A 62 0.37 6.38 -11.81
C VAL A 62 -0.11 7.21 -10.63
N ILE A 63 0.36 8.46 -10.55
CA ILE A 63 0.07 9.34 -9.41
C ILE A 63 -0.27 10.75 -9.92
N PRO A 64 -1.52 11.19 -9.72
CA PRO A 64 -1.90 12.58 -9.92
C PRO A 64 -1.43 13.43 -8.73
N LEU A 65 -0.79 14.56 -9.02
CA LEU A 65 -0.30 15.52 -8.04
C LEU A 65 -1.12 16.81 -8.13
N TYR A 66 -1.54 17.34 -7.00
CA TYR A 66 -2.22 18.64 -6.94
C TYR A 66 -1.85 19.37 -5.66
N LYS A 67 -1.11 20.47 -5.76
CA LYS A 67 -0.62 21.25 -4.61
C LYS A 67 0.03 20.37 -3.54
N THR A 68 0.70 19.32 -3.98
CA THR A 68 1.28 18.28 -3.13
C THR A 68 2.35 18.87 -2.22
N ASN A 69 2.39 18.39 -0.98
CA ASN A 69 3.46 18.75 -0.05
C ASN A 69 4.74 18.00 -0.42
N GLU A 70 5.85 18.73 -0.53
CA GLU A 70 7.16 18.19 -0.85
C GLU A 70 7.57 16.99 0.02
N LYS A 71 7.29 17.06 1.33
CA LYS A 71 7.63 16.00 2.26
C LYS A 71 6.97 14.68 1.87
N TYR A 72 5.68 14.68 1.58
CA TYR A 72 4.93 13.47 1.21
C TYR A 72 5.39 12.92 -0.14
N LEU A 73 5.60 13.82 -1.13
CA LEU A 73 6.13 13.39 -2.42
C LEU A 73 7.48 12.69 -2.29
N ARG A 74 8.39 13.22 -1.47
CA ARG A 74 9.68 12.57 -1.23
C ARG A 74 9.54 11.22 -0.54
N GLN A 75 8.70 11.13 0.50
CA GLN A 75 8.43 9.87 1.20
C GLN A 75 7.88 8.82 0.24
N LEU A 76 6.86 9.17 -0.54
CA LEU A 76 6.29 8.28 -1.56
C LEU A 76 7.36 7.78 -2.55
N VAL A 77 8.14 8.69 -3.15
CA VAL A 77 9.20 8.32 -4.12
C VAL A 77 10.23 7.40 -3.47
N ASP A 78 10.61 7.65 -2.22
CA ASP A 78 11.55 6.79 -1.50
C ASP A 78 10.97 5.39 -1.27
N THR A 79 9.67 5.26 -0.96
CA THR A 79 9.03 3.93 -0.82
C THR A 79 8.97 3.17 -2.15
N ILE A 80 8.76 3.88 -3.27
CA ILE A 80 8.75 3.28 -4.61
C ILE A 80 10.18 2.85 -5.02
N ARG A 81 11.20 3.67 -4.77
CA ARG A 81 12.60 3.29 -5.02
C ARG A 81 13.05 2.08 -4.21
N ASN A 82 12.46 1.89 -3.03
CA ASN A 82 12.77 0.78 -2.13
C ASN A 82 11.98 -0.51 -2.45
N GLN A 83 11.16 -0.54 -3.50
CA GLN A 83 10.47 -1.76 -3.91
C GLN A 83 11.45 -2.90 -4.19
N THR A 84 11.11 -4.10 -3.74
CA THR A 84 11.93 -5.30 -3.99
C THR A 84 11.84 -5.81 -5.41
N TYR A 85 10.75 -5.47 -6.13
CA TYR A 85 10.61 -5.72 -7.56
C TYR A 85 11.13 -4.53 -8.36
N PRO A 86 12.14 -4.69 -9.24
CA PRO A 86 12.84 -3.57 -9.87
C PRO A 86 12.20 -3.02 -11.15
N ASN A 87 11.36 -3.82 -11.86
CA ASN A 87 10.83 -3.45 -13.17
C ASN A 87 9.55 -2.61 -13.05
N TRP A 88 9.73 -1.37 -12.63
CA TRP A 88 8.65 -0.38 -12.50
C TRP A 88 9.07 0.95 -13.16
N GLU A 89 8.09 1.77 -13.41
CA GLU A 89 8.24 3.20 -13.70
C GLU A 89 7.25 4.02 -12.88
N LEU A 90 7.58 5.26 -12.61
CA LEU A 90 6.74 6.20 -11.86
C LEU A 90 6.28 7.31 -12.80
N CYS A 91 4.98 7.39 -13.02
CA CYS A 91 4.33 8.35 -13.89
C CYS A 91 3.60 9.42 -13.05
N LEU A 92 4.20 10.59 -12.94
CA LEU A 92 3.69 11.72 -12.17
C LEU A 92 3.04 12.73 -13.10
N SER A 93 1.81 13.13 -12.83
CA SER A 93 1.15 14.24 -13.50
C SER A 93 0.86 15.36 -12.52
N ASP A 94 1.45 16.53 -12.73
CA ASP A 94 1.25 17.70 -11.88
C ASP A 94 0.18 18.63 -12.46
N GLY A 95 -1.04 18.47 -11.94
CA GLY A 95 -2.21 19.29 -12.26
C GLY A 95 -2.32 20.57 -11.42
N SER A 96 -1.24 21.04 -10.79
CA SER A 96 -1.27 22.25 -9.95
C SER A 96 -1.32 23.55 -10.76
N GLY A 97 -1.06 23.49 -12.08
CA GLY A 97 -0.93 24.66 -12.95
C GLY A 97 0.46 25.29 -12.93
N ALA A 98 0.63 26.41 -13.61
CA ALA A 98 1.92 27.09 -13.84
C ALA A 98 2.71 27.44 -12.55
N ASN A 99 2.03 27.60 -11.41
CA ASN A 99 2.65 27.95 -10.13
C ASN A 99 2.77 26.76 -9.20
N SER A 100 3.09 25.59 -9.70
CA SER A 100 3.25 24.39 -8.87
C SER A 100 4.32 24.57 -7.80
N PRO A 101 4.01 24.29 -6.51
CA PRO A 101 4.97 24.41 -5.42
C PRO A 101 6.10 23.37 -5.49
N ILE A 102 5.91 22.30 -6.27
CA ILE A 102 6.83 21.16 -6.37
C ILE A 102 7.56 21.07 -7.72
N ALA A 103 7.40 22.05 -8.62
CA ALA A 103 7.98 22.01 -9.97
C ALA A 103 9.49 21.72 -9.96
N ARG A 104 10.27 22.38 -9.08
CA ARG A 104 11.73 22.15 -8.97
C ARG A 104 12.08 20.74 -8.51
N ILE A 105 11.25 20.17 -7.64
CA ILE A 105 11.47 18.82 -7.12
C ILE A 105 11.18 17.80 -8.19
N LEU A 106 10.11 17.99 -8.96
CA LEU A 106 9.75 17.11 -10.07
C LEU A 106 10.87 17.03 -11.12
N GLU A 107 11.46 18.17 -11.49
CA GLU A 107 12.61 18.19 -12.40
C GLU A 107 13.83 17.47 -11.79
N ALA A 108 14.10 17.66 -10.51
CA ALA A 108 15.19 16.96 -9.85
C ALA A 108 14.95 15.44 -9.76
N LEU A 109 13.72 15.01 -9.50
CA LEU A 109 13.34 13.59 -9.46
C LEU A 109 13.52 12.94 -10.84
N LYS A 110 12.99 13.57 -11.90
CA LYS A 110 13.15 13.15 -13.29
C LYS A 110 14.62 13.03 -13.70
N ALA A 111 15.46 13.97 -13.30
CA ALA A 111 16.88 13.95 -13.60
C ALA A 111 17.67 12.88 -12.81
N SER A 112 17.16 12.45 -11.65
CA SER A 112 17.85 11.51 -10.75
C SER A 112 17.58 10.02 -11.02
N ASP A 113 16.49 9.70 -11.74
CA ASP A 113 16.10 8.32 -12.03
C ASP A 113 15.29 8.28 -13.34
N GLU A 114 15.83 7.58 -14.35
CA GLU A 114 15.20 7.46 -15.68
C GLU A 114 13.82 6.77 -15.67
N ARG A 115 13.52 6.04 -14.60
CA ARG A 115 12.22 5.40 -14.41
C ARG A 115 11.14 6.38 -13.98
N ILE A 116 11.50 7.63 -13.61
CA ILE A 116 10.56 8.66 -13.18
C ILE A 116 10.21 9.55 -14.37
N LYS A 117 8.95 9.52 -14.75
CA LYS A 117 8.36 10.34 -15.80
C LYS A 117 7.47 11.41 -15.19
N VAL A 118 7.54 12.59 -15.71
CA VAL A 118 6.77 13.74 -15.23
C VAL A 118 6.11 14.46 -16.39
N VAL A 119 4.84 14.79 -16.25
CA VAL A 119 4.12 15.75 -17.08
C VAL A 119 3.57 16.85 -16.17
N SER A 120 3.73 18.11 -16.57
CA SER A 120 3.22 19.28 -15.87
C SER A 120 2.30 20.08 -16.77
N HIS A 121 1.28 20.69 -16.19
CA HIS A 121 0.24 21.41 -16.92
C HIS A 121 0.27 22.90 -16.60
N ALA A 122 0.02 23.75 -17.62
CA ALA A 122 -0.05 25.20 -17.43
C ALA A 122 -1.31 25.62 -16.65
N GLU A 123 -2.42 24.91 -16.89
CA GLU A 123 -3.69 25.13 -16.19
C GLU A 123 -3.94 24.02 -15.17
N PRO A 124 -4.62 24.34 -14.06
CA PRO A 124 -5.01 23.32 -13.09
C PRO A 124 -5.93 22.26 -13.68
N LEU A 125 -5.66 20.98 -13.39
CA LEU A 125 -6.48 19.86 -13.82
C LEU A 125 -7.35 19.31 -12.69
N GLN A 126 -8.52 18.77 -13.07
CA GLN A 126 -9.33 17.93 -12.18
C GLN A 126 -8.69 16.55 -12.01
N ILE A 127 -9.09 15.85 -10.94
CA ILE A 127 -8.46 14.57 -10.58
C ILE A 127 -8.44 13.56 -11.73
N SER A 128 -9.55 13.40 -12.46
CA SER A 128 -9.65 12.44 -13.55
C SER A 128 -8.76 12.78 -14.72
N GLU A 129 -8.73 14.07 -15.12
CA GLU A 129 -7.87 14.59 -16.20
C GLU A 129 -6.40 14.41 -15.85
N ASN A 130 -6.04 14.73 -14.60
CA ASN A 130 -4.70 14.62 -14.09
C ASN A 130 -4.24 13.16 -14.03
N THR A 131 -5.11 12.25 -13.59
CA THR A 131 -4.84 10.80 -13.59
C THR A 131 -4.66 10.29 -15.03
N ASN A 132 -5.53 10.68 -15.95
CA ASN A 132 -5.42 10.29 -17.36
C ASN A 132 -4.11 10.77 -17.98
N ALA A 133 -3.68 12.00 -17.69
CA ALA A 133 -2.41 12.53 -18.17
C ALA A 133 -1.20 11.72 -17.64
N ALA A 134 -1.27 11.22 -16.41
CA ALA A 134 -0.25 10.29 -15.90
C ALA A 134 -0.30 8.91 -16.58
N ILE A 135 -1.50 8.42 -16.95
CA ILE A 135 -1.67 7.18 -17.72
C ILE A 135 -1.09 7.33 -19.13
N GLU A 136 -1.25 8.49 -19.78
CA GLU A 136 -0.75 8.73 -21.15
C GLU A 136 0.77 8.56 -21.29
N ILE A 137 1.52 8.84 -20.23
CA ILE A 137 2.98 8.66 -20.23
C ILE A 137 3.43 7.29 -19.72
N ALA A 138 2.48 6.43 -19.31
CA ALA A 138 2.77 5.07 -18.85
C ALA A 138 3.08 4.14 -20.04
N THR A 139 4.06 3.26 -19.86
CA THR A 139 4.50 2.29 -20.89
C THR A 139 4.63 0.87 -20.32
N GLY A 140 4.14 0.64 -19.11
CA GLY A 140 4.15 -0.68 -18.49
C GLY A 140 3.02 -1.58 -18.94
N ASP A 141 3.16 -2.86 -18.64
CA ASP A 141 2.15 -3.88 -18.93
C ASP A 141 0.94 -3.80 -18.00
N TYR A 142 1.14 -3.24 -16.81
CA TYR A 142 0.12 -3.03 -15.78
C TYR A 142 0.24 -1.62 -15.20
N ILE A 143 -0.90 -1.09 -14.78
CA ILE A 143 -0.99 0.20 -14.07
C ILE A 143 -1.30 -0.05 -12.60
N ALA A 144 -0.52 0.56 -11.71
CA ALA A 144 -0.80 0.65 -10.29
C ALA A 144 -1.18 2.09 -9.94
N PHE A 145 -2.32 2.27 -9.28
CA PHE A 145 -2.76 3.57 -8.79
C PHE A 145 -2.32 3.76 -7.34
N ALA A 146 -1.83 4.94 -7.03
CA ALA A 146 -1.53 5.38 -5.67
C ALA A 146 -1.77 6.88 -5.53
N ASP A 147 -2.04 7.32 -4.31
CA ASP A 147 -2.19 8.73 -4.00
C ASP A 147 -0.85 9.35 -3.57
N HIS A 148 -0.74 10.65 -3.72
CA HIS A 148 0.54 11.37 -3.53
C HIS A 148 1.01 11.48 -2.07
N ASP A 149 0.18 11.12 -1.12
CA ASP A 149 0.42 11.11 0.32
C ASP A 149 0.40 9.70 0.95
N ASP A 150 0.33 8.67 0.09
CA ASP A 150 0.43 7.27 0.49
C ASP A 150 1.89 6.76 0.51
N GLU A 151 2.08 5.62 1.13
CA GLU A 151 3.34 4.87 1.12
C GLU A 151 3.09 3.42 0.70
N LEU A 152 3.98 2.88 -0.14
CA LEU A 152 3.95 1.48 -0.52
C LEU A 152 4.92 0.66 0.35
N THR A 153 4.45 -0.46 0.88
CA THR A 153 5.37 -1.39 1.54
C THR A 153 6.43 -1.91 0.57
N PRO A 154 7.66 -2.18 1.01
CA PRO A 154 8.76 -2.56 0.10
C PRO A 154 8.49 -3.80 -0.78
N HIS A 155 7.56 -4.65 -0.39
CA HIS A 155 7.21 -5.88 -1.10
C HIS A 155 5.92 -5.78 -1.94
N ALA A 156 5.29 -4.61 -2.02
CA ALA A 156 3.99 -4.45 -2.67
C ALA A 156 4.01 -4.93 -4.14
N LEU A 157 4.90 -4.41 -4.94
CA LEU A 157 5.00 -4.80 -6.35
C LEU A 157 5.45 -6.26 -6.53
N PHE A 158 6.31 -6.76 -5.63
CA PHE A 158 6.74 -8.15 -5.64
C PHE A 158 5.56 -9.11 -5.46
N GLU A 159 4.68 -8.87 -4.52
CA GLU A 159 3.51 -9.73 -4.30
C GLU A 159 2.51 -9.63 -5.46
N CYS A 160 2.34 -8.46 -6.07
CA CYS A 160 1.54 -8.33 -7.30
C CYS A 160 2.11 -9.21 -8.43
N VAL A 161 3.41 -9.11 -8.71
CA VAL A 161 4.07 -9.90 -9.76
C VAL A 161 4.05 -11.38 -9.45
N LYS A 162 4.21 -11.76 -8.21
CA LYS A 162 4.08 -13.15 -7.74
C LYS A 162 2.67 -13.71 -7.98
N ALA A 163 1.63 -12.91 -7.75
CA ALA A 163 0.25 -13.30 -8.07
C ALA A 163 0.06 -13.48 -9.58
N LEU A 164 0.56 -12.54 -10.39
CA LEU A 164 0.52 -12.63 -11.86
C LEU A 164 1.29 -13.83 -12.40
N ASN A 165 2.37 -14.26 -11.75
CA ASN A 165 3.10 -15.48 -12.13
C ASN A 165 2.34 -16.77 -11.77
N LYS A 166 1.48 -16.73 -10.76
CA LYS A 166 0.59 -17.85 -10.44
C LYS A 166 -0.60 -17.96 -11.39
N ASN A 167 -1.14 -16.83 -11.83
CA ASN A 167 -2.26 -16.78 -12.75
C ASN A 167 -2.13 -15.58 -13.70
N ARG A 168 -1.84 -15.85 -14.98
CA ARG A 168 -1.66 -14.86 -16.06
C ARG A 168 -2.95 -14.20 -16.51
N GLU A 169 -4.11 -14.77 -16.15
CA GLU A 169 -5.43 -14.25 -16.52
C GLU A 169 -5.90 -13.12 -15.61
N ILE A 170 -5.17 -12.82 -14.53
CA ILE A 170 -5.50 -11.73 -13.63
C ILE A 170 -5.44 -10.39 -14.38
N LYS A 171 -6.55 -9.66 -14.37
CA LYS A 171 -6.66 -8.32 -14.96
C LYS A 171 -6.68 -7.20 -13.93
N VAL A 172 -7.16 -7.49 -12.72
CA VAL A 172 -7.26 -6.55 -11.61
C VAL A 172 -6.72 -7.19 -10.35
N LEU A 173 -5.88 -6.45 -9.63
CA LEU A 173 -5.39 -6.77 -8.30
C LEU A 173 -5.72 -5.59 -7.38
N TYR A 174 -6.09 -5.88 -6.16
CA TYR A 174 -6.21 -4.89 -5.09
C TYR A 174 -5.64 -5.46 -3.81
N SER A 175 -5.13 -4.61 -2.95
CA SER A 175 -4.54 -4.97 -1.68
C SER A 175 -5.36 -4.45 -0.51
N ASP A 176 -5.17 -5.04 0.65
CA ASP A 176 -5.53 -4.42 1.92
C ASP A 176 -4.72 -3.14 2.14
N GLU A 177 -5.22 -2.29 3.00
CA GLU A 177 -4.59 -1.03 3.37
C GLU A 177 -4.75 -0.76 4.86
N ASP A 178 -3.92 0.10 5.39
CA ASP A 178 -4.04 0.61 6.75
C ASP A 178 -3.67 2.09 6.80
N LYS A 179 -3.81 2.71 7.95
CA LYS A 179 -3.35 4.07 8.18
C LYS A 179 -2.07 4.06 8.99
N MET A 180 -1.20 4.98 8.65
CA MET A 180 0.05 5.21 9.36
C MET A 180 0.01 6.55 10.09
N SER A 181 0.63 6.62 11.27
CA SER A 181 0.79 7.88 11.98
C SER A 181 1.79 8.78 11.26
N MET A 182 1.64 10.11 11.44
CA MET A 182 2.48 11.13 10.77
C MET A 182 3.99 10.99 11.03
N ASP A 183 4.37 10.25 12.06
CA ASP A 183 5.76 9.93 12.40
C ASP A 183 6.25 8.59 11.80
N GLY A 184 5.37 7.87 11.07
CA GLY A 184 5.68 6.59 10.42
C GLY A 184 5.79 5.38 11.35
N HIS A 185 5.50 5.54 12.66
CA HIS A 185 5.80 4.48 13.63
C HIS A 185 4.61 3.61 14.04
N LYS A 186 3.38 4.06 13.80
CA LYS A 186 2.18 3.34 14.23
C LYS A 186 1.27 3.07 13.04
N PHE A 187 0.85 1.81 12.92
CA PHE A 187 -0.15 1.36 11.97
C PHE A 187 -1.48 1.14 12.70
N PHE A 188 -2.59 1.60 12.12
CA PHE A 188 -3.91 1.53 12.72
C PHE A 188 -5.02 1.52 11.67
N GLN A 189 -6.24 1.21 12.09
CA GLN A 189 -7.42 1.14 11.23
C GLN A 189 -7.19 0.34 9.94
N PRO A 190 -6.80 -0.95 10.02
CA PRO A 190 -6.65 -1.78 8.85
C PRO A 190 -7.99 -1.91 8.11
N HIS A 191 -7.94 -1.85 6.79
CA HIS A 191 -9.04 -2.14 5.91
C HIS A 191 -8.73 -3.42 5.15
N PHE A 192 -9.16 -4.55 5.70
CA PHE A 192 -9.14 -5.84 5.03
C PHE A 192 -10.27 -5.89 4.02
N LYS A 193 -9.92 -5.86 2.74
CA LYS A 193 -10.90 -5.87 1.66
C LYS A 193 -11.47 -7.28 1.46
N PRO A 194 -12.78 -7.42 1.22
CA PRO A 194 -13.38 -8.72 0.89
C PRO A 194 -12.90 -9.20 -0.46
N ASP A 195 -13.13 -10.48 -0.77
CA ASP A 195 -13.00 -11.00 -2.12
C ASP A 195 -13.89 -10.19 -3.09
N TYR A 196 -13.46 -10.14 -4.36
CA TYR A 196 -14.20 -9.43 -5.40
C TYR A 196 -15.65 -9.94 -5.48
N ASN A 197 -16.58 -9.01 -5.34
CA ASN A 197 -18.01 -9.26 -5.48
C ASN A 197 -18.52 -8.38 -6.65
N PRO A 198 -18.84 -8.98 -7.82
CA PRO A 198 -19.29 -8.26 -9.01
C PRO A 198 -20.65 -7.62 -8.85
#